data_bfa08463d10ce99f5f36568f00dcc63e
#
_entry.id   bfa08463d10ce99f5f36568f00dcc63e
#
_cell.length_a   1.000
_cell.length_b   1.000
_cell.length_c   1.000
_cell.angle_alpha   90.00
_cell.angle_beta   90.00
_cell.angle_gamma   90.00
#
_symmetry.space_group_name_H-M   'P 1'
#
loop_
_entity.id
_entity.type
_entity.pdbx_description
1 polymer ?
#
loop_
_entity_poly.entity_id
_entity_poly.type
_entity_poly.pdbx_seq_one_letter_code
_entity_poly.pdbx_strand_id
1 'polypeptide(L)'
;MLVLLVVATAGFLVSRGRRTTRLDEPPPPSRRPGAAAGSATLERLPAGTDSVATELVPAPELAGVPSTFTVPIEVPEPSAGRMLRLRSRLARSQSSLGRGLLSVLSRQRLTEDDWEEIEATLLGADVGVLATTEIVDRLRTRTRVLGAASADELRELLGAELVHALEPDADRELHLESADGHPAVVLVVGVNGAGKTTTCGKIARVLIGDGHSVLLGAADTFRAAATEQLTTWGERVGVRTVRGPEGGDPASVAFEAVKQGAEAGVEVVVVDTAGRLHTKAGLMDELGKIKRVLEKRGAVAETLLVLDATTGQNGVVQARVFTEVVDISGIVLTKLDGTAKGGIVIAVQRELGIPVKLIGLGEGPDDLAPFDPVTFTDALLA
;
A
#
# COMPACT_ATOMS: atom_id res chain seq x y z
N MET A 1 22.48 63.07 7.99
CA MET A 1 21.42 63.81 7.29
C MET A 1 20.34 62.80 6.95
N LEU A 2 19.26 62.82 7.72
CA LEU A 2 18.14 61.90 7.72
C LEU A 2 17.18 62.29 6.58
N VAL A 3 16.78 61.33 5.71
CA VAL A 3 15.65 61.54 4.79
C VAL A 3 14.59 60.48 5.10
N LEU A 4 13.54 60.94 5.76
CA LEU A 4 12.29 60.22 6.04
C LEU A 4 11.47 60.17 4.75
N LEU A 5 11.11 58.98 4.29
CA LEU A 5 10.16 58.76 3.19
C LEU A 5 8.84 58.25 3.80
N VAL A 6 7.84 59.16 3.83
CA VAL A 6 6.46 58.89 4.23
C VAL A 6 5.72 58.30 3.03
N VAL A 7 5.26 57.06 3.12
CA VAL A 7 4.36 56.48 2.13
C VAL A 7 2.94 56.51 2.69
N ALA A 8 2.11 57.36 2.05
CA ALA A 8 0.69 57.48 2.32
C ALA A 8 -0.06 56.26 1.70
N THR A 9 -0.69 55.45 2.54
CA THR A 9 -1.63 54.41 2.10
C THR A 9 -3.04 55.03 1.98
N ALA A 10 -3.50 55.20 0.73
CA ALA A 10 -4.88 55.55 0.43
C ALA A 10 -5.75 54.29 0.60
N GLY A 11 -6.61 54.30 1.62
CA GLY A 11 -7.64 53.27 1.81
C GLY A 11 -8.77 53.43 0.80
N PHE A 12 -8.99 52.37 0.01
CA PHE A 12 -10.14 52.23 -0.86
C PHE A 12 -11.21 51.38 -0.15
N LEU A 13 -12.21 52.08 0.46
CA LEU A 13 -13.44 51.47 0.99
C LEU A 13 -14.35 51.11 -0.16
N VAL A 14 -14.39 49.81 -0.54
CA VAL A 14 -15.44 49.27 -1.38
C VAL A 14 -16.51 48.66 -0.46
N SER A 15 -17.63 49.40 -0.31
CA SER A 15 -18.87 48.90 0.28
C SER A 15 -19.46 47.80 -0.62
N ARG A 16 -19.35 46.53 -0.20
CA ARG A 16 -20.02 45.40 -0.84
C ARG A 16 -21.25 45.05 -0.02
N GLY A 17 -22.42 45.41 -0.55
CA GLY A 17 -23.73 45.05 -0.01
C GLY A 17 -23.83 43.51 0.19
N ARG A 18 -24.19 43.13 1.40
CA ARG A 18 -24.58 41.76 1.75
C ARG A 18 -25.89 41.40 1.03
N ARG A 19 -25.80 40.63 -0.04
CA ARG A 19 -26.92 39.81 -0.49
C ARG A 19 -26.89 38.52 0.30
N THR A 20 -27.78 38.37 1.24
CA THR A 20 -28.10 37.10 1.89
C THR A 20 -28.85 36.25 0.87
N THR A 21 -28.12 35.30 0.24
CA THR A 21 -28.72 34.18 -0.46
C THR A 21 -29.27 33.23 0.60
N ARG A 22 -30.58 33.18 0.77
CA ARG A 22 -31.29 32.11 1.45
C ARG A 22 -30.90 30.81 0.74
N LEU A 23 -30.27 29.89 1.48
CA LEU A 23 -30.16 28.50 1.07
C LEU A 23 -31.56 27.90 1.08
N ASP A 24 -32.05 27.51 -0.07
CA ASP A 24 -33.31 26.78 -0.21
C ASP A 24 -33.17 25.44 0.53
N GLU A 25 -34.03 25.25 1.49
CA GLU A 25 -34.24 23.99 2.20
C GLU A 25 -34.74 22.93 1.20
N PRO A 26 -34.23 21.71 1.16
CA PRO A 26 -34.71 20.66 0.27
C PRO A 26 -36.18 20.32 0.62
N PRO A 27 -37.06 20.08 -0.37
CA PRO A 27 -38.46 19.76 -0.13
C PRO A 27 -38.59 18.43 0.65
N PRO A 28 -39.60 18.32 1.53
CA PRO A 28 -39.83 17.07 2.28
C PRO A 28 -40.23 15.94 1.33
N PRO A 29 -39.91 14.67 1.66
CA PRO A 29 -40.20 13.54 0.80
C PRO A 29 -41.74 13.39 0.63
N SER A 30 -42.19 13.30 -0.61
CA SER A 30 -43.55 13.04 -1.00
C SER A 30 -44.05 11.73 -0.41
N ARG A 31 -45.13 11.80 0.40
CA ARG A 31 -45.87 10.63 0.88
C ARG A 31 -46.47 9.89 -0.32
N ARG A 32 -46.09 8.64 -0.52
CA ARG A 32 -46.79 7.70 -1.39
C ARG A 32 -48.19 7.43 -0.82
N PRO A 33 -49.25 7.29 -1.66
CA PRO A 33 -50.58 6.97 -1.20
C PRO A 33 -50.60 5.55 -0.56
N GLY A 34 -51.28 5.46 0.56
CA GLY A 34 -51.42 4.22 1.32
C GLY A 34 -52.16 3.14 0.51
N ALA A 35 -51.56 1.95 0.53
CA ALA A 35 -52.29 0.74 0.17
C ALA A 35 -53.22 0.40 1.34
N ALA A 36 -54.49 0.23 1.00
CA ALA A 36 -55.59 -0.09 1.91
C ALA A 36 -55.29 -1.40 2.66
N ALA A 37 -55.48 -1.34 3.99
CA ALA A 37 -55.48 -2.51 4.85
C ALA A 37 -56.76 -3.33 4.54
N GLY A 38 -56.58 -4.41 3.80
CA GLY A 38 -57.63 -5.46 3.72
C GLY A 38 -57.60 -6.30 4.99
N SER A 39 -58.63 -6.15 5.82
CA SER A 39 -58.91 -7.06 6.92
C SER A 39 -59.26 -8.44 6.35
N ALA A 40 -58.34 -9.39 6.44
CA ALA A 40 -58.64 -10.79 6.22
C ALA A 40 -59.27 -11.38 7.53
N THR A 41 -60.55 -11.61 7.45
CA THR A 41 -61.31 -12.36 8.47
C THR A 41 -60.77 -13.80 8.56
N LEU A 42 -60.31 -14.18 9.73
CA LEU A 42 -59.93 -15.56 10.03
C LEU A 42 -61.24 -16.39 10.07
N GLU A 43 -61.51 -17.12 9.05
CA GLU A 43 -62.52 -18.15 9.00
C GLU A 43 -62.03 -19.38 9.75
N ARG A 44 -62.76 -19.75 10.82
CA ARG A 44 -62.48 -20.86 11.72
C ARG A 44 -62.85 -22.17 11.02
N LEU A 45 -61.89 -22.98 10.65
CA LEU A 45 -62.06 -24.35 10.18
C LEU A 45 -62.48 -25.27 11.32
N PRO A 46 -63.39 -26.24 11.08
CA PRO A 46 -63.86 -27.14 12.10
C PRO A 46 -62.82 -28.23 12.46
N ALA A 47 -62.76 -28.57 13.74
CA ALA A 47 -61.97 -29.64 14.27
C ALA A 47 -62.47 -30.97 13.72
N GLY A 48 -61.66 -31.59 12.85
CA GLY A 48 -61.80 -33.00 12.42
C GLY A 48 -60.66 -33.80 13.00
N THR A 49 -60.97 -34.65 13.95
CA THR A 49 -60.08 -35.68 14.51
C THR A 49 -59.89 -36.78 13.46
N ASP A 50 -58.72 -36.88 12.87
CA ASP A 50 -58.20 -38.16 12.39
C ASP A 50 -56.66 -38.12 12.52
N SER A 51 -56.18 -38.87 13.50
CA SER A 51 -54.76 -39.13 13.73
C SER A 51 -54.25 -40.12 12.69
N VAL A 52 -53.68 -39.58 11.62
CA VAL A 52 -52.80 -40.35 10.73
C VAL A 52 -51.42 -40.36 11.34
N ALA A 53 -51.00 -41.50 11.87
CA ALA A 53 -49.63 -41.75 12.30
C ALA A 53 -48.72 -41.55 11.10
N THR A 54 -48.03 -40.42 11.07
CA THR A 54 -46.95 -40.19 10.10
C THR A 54 -45.78 -41.03 10.55
N GLU A 55 -45.56 -42.14 9.88
CA GLU A 55 -44.38 -42.98 10.01
C GLU A 55 -43.16 -42.12 9.65
N LEU A 56 -42.32 -41.82 10.65
CA LEU A 56 -41.06 -41.14 10.50
C LEU A 56 -40.16 -42.05 9.67
N VAL A 57 -40.07 -41.76 8.37
CA VAL A 57 -39.02 -42.33 7.49
C VAL A 57 -37.70 -41.82 8.03
N PRO A 58 -36.77 -42.68 8.50
CA PRO A 58 -35.45 -42.21 8.94
C PRO A 58 -34.76 -41.54 7.74
N ALA A 59 -34.26 -40.33 7.99
CA ALA A 59 -33.44 -39.61 7.00
C ALA A 59 -32.27 -40.52 6.59
N PRO A 60 -31.95 -40.61 5.29
CA PRO A 60 -30.81 -41.39 4.86
C PRO A 60 -29.55 -40.89 5.55
N GLU A 61 -28.93 -41.81 6.30
CA GLU A 61 -27.63 -41.60 6.90
C GLU A 61 -26.65 -41.26 5.77
N LEU A 62 -26.24 -39.99 5.68
CA LEU A 62 -25.17 -39.55 4.77
C LEU A 62 -23.84 -40.12 5.29
N ALA A 63 -23.67 -41.42 5.08
CA ALA A 63 -22.41 -42.10 5.34
C ALA A 63 -21.37 -41.56 4.35
N GLY A 64 -20.36 -40.90 4.88
CA GLY A 64 -19.08 -40.74 4.19
C GLY A 64 -18.83 -39.40 3.45
N VAL A 65 -19.26 -38.26 4.04
CA VAL A 65 -18.56 -36.99 3.65
C VAL A 65 -17.38 -36.85 4.62
N PRO A 66 -16.13 -36.93 4.17
CA PRO A 66 -15.00 -36.69 5.04
C PRO A 66 -15.06 -35.22 5.50
N SER A 67 -15.24 -34.99 6.80
CA SER A 67 -15.45 -33.68 7.42
C SER A 67 -14.18 -32.84 7.56
N THR A 68 -13.14 -33.13 6.78
CA THR A 68 -11.91 -32.35 6.78
C THR A 68 -11.44 -32.11 5.35
N PHE A 69 -11.94 -31.03 4.75
CA PHE A 69 -11.20 -30.40 3.67
C PHE A 69 -9.97 -29.76 4.31
N THR A 70 -8.88 -30.50 4.43
CA THR A 70 -7.56 -29.94 4.68
C THR A 70 -7.17 -29.16 3.43
N VAL A 71 -7.23 -27.85 3.52
CA VAL A 71 -6.65 -26.98 2.48
C VAL A 71 -5.18 -27.34 2.40
N PRO A 72 -4.65 -27.76 1.26
CA PRO A 72 -3.23 -28.09 1.16
C PRO A 72 -2.42 -26.83 1.46
N ILE A 73 -1.43 -26.95 2.37
CA ILE A 73 -0.51 -25.87 2.70
C ILE A 73 0.33 -25.57 1.45
N GLU A 74 0.28 -24.33 1.00
CA GLU A 74 1.09 -23.83 -0.10
C GLU A 74 2.53 -23.61 0.39
N VAL A 75 3.52 -24.00 -0.43
CA VAL A 75 4.94 -23.72 -0.19
C VAL A 75 5.34 -22.60 -1.13
N PRO A 76 5.53 -21.36 -0.62
CA PRO A 76 5.95 -20.24 -1.44
C PRO A 76 7.38 -20.42 -1.97
N GLU A 77 7.63 -19.93 -3.19
CA GLU A 77 8.99 -19.84 -3.70
C GLU A 77 9.82 -18.78 -2.95
N PRO A 78 11.16 -18.95 -2.83
CA PRO A 78 12.05 -17.95 -2.26
C PRO A 78 11.92 -16.57 -2.90
N SER A 79 12.24 -15.52 -2.14
CA SER A 79 12.22 -14.13 -2.63
C SER A 79 13.29 -13.88 -3.69
N ALA A 80 14.40 -14.61 -3.62
CA ALA A 80 15.51 -14.52 -4.55
C ALA A 80 15.03 -14.71 -6.00
N GLY A 81 15.33 -13.72 -6.84
CA GLY A 81 14.92 -13.71 -8.25
C GLY A 81 13.43 -13.40 -8.52
N ARG A 82 12.59 -13.14 -7.51
CA ARG A 82 11.19 -12.73 -7.74
C ARG A 82 11.10 -11.46 -8.59
N MET A 83 11.94 -10.46 -8.35
CA MET A 83 11.98 -9.24 -9.15
C MET A 83 12.24 -9.54 -10.63
N LEU A 84 13.18 -10.43 -10.93
CA LEU A 84 13.46 -10.83 -12.31
C LEU A 84 12.26 -11.54 -12.97
N ARG A 85 11.58 -12.44 -12.23
CA ARG A 85 10.36 -13.11 -12.73
C ARG A 85 9.22 -12.11 -13.00
N LEU A 86 9.09 -11.07 -12.19
CA LEU A 86 8.05 -10.05 -12.32
C LEU A 86 8.41 -8.92 -13.29
N ARG A 87 9.69 -8.85 -13.75
CA ARG A 87 10.19 -7.83 -14.68
C ARG A 87 9.30 -7.64 -15.92
N SER A 88 8.81 -8.72 -16.49
CA SER A 88 7.95 -8.64 -17.68
C SER A 88 6.59 -7.96 -17.43
N ARG A 89 6.06 -8.02 -16.22
CA ARG A 89 4.84 -7.28 -15.83
C ARG A 89 5.13 -5.81 -15.68
N LEU A 90 6.22 -5.47 -15.03
CA LEU A 90 6.68 -4.10 -14.87
C LEU A 90 6.95 -3.45 -16.22
N ALA A 91 7.70 -4.10 -17.12
CA ALA A 91 7.98 -3.59 -18.45
C ALA A 91 6.70 -3.31 -19.26
N ARG A 92 5.67 -4.15 -19.13
CA ARG A 92 4.39 -3.90 -19.82
C ARG A 92 3.65 -2.70 -19.27
N SER A 93 3.60 -2.51 -17.94
CA SER A 93 2.91 -1.37 -17.33
C SER A 93 3.63 -0.06 -17.57
N GLN A 94 4.98 -0.07 -17.66
CA GLN A 94 5.82 1.12 -17.82
C GLN A 94 6.19 1.43 -19.28
N SER A 95 5.72 0.64 -20.24
CA SER A 95 6.12 0.74 -21.65
C SER A 95 5.87 2.12 -22.31
N SER A 96 4.94 2.93 -21.79
CA SER A 96 4.69 4.29 -22.31
C SER A 96 5.81 5.25 -21.92
N LEU A 97 6.32 5.18 -20.68
CA LEU A 97 7.43 6.00 -20.20
C LEU A 97 8.71 5.67 -20.97
N GLY A 98 9.07 4.37 -21.00
CA GLY A 98 10.27 3.92 -21.73
C GLY A 98 10.24 4.34 -23.20
N ARG A 99 9.15 4.07 -23.92
CA ARG A 99 9.00 4.47 -25.34
C ARG A 99 9.06 5.99 -25.53
N GLY A 100 8.43 6.78 -24.66
CA GLY A 100 8.51 8.24 -24.72
C GLY A 100 9.94 8.72 -24.65
N LEU A 101 10.68 8.32 -23.63
CA LEU A 101 12.08 8.69 -23.43
C LEU A 101 12.98 8.22 -24.59
N LEU A 102 12.86 6.94 -24.97
CA LEU A 102 13.68 6.36 -26.04
C LEU A 102 13.40 7.00 -27.42
N SER A 103 12.17 7.44 -27.69
CA SER A 103 11.81 8.12 -28.94
C SER A 103 12.54 9.45 -29.09
N VAL A 104 12.71 10.20 -28.00
CA VAL A 104 13.46 11.46 -27.98
C VAL A 104 14.96 11.21 -28.09
N LEU A 105 15.49 10.26 -27.30
CA LEU A 105 16.92 9.93 -27.27
C LEU A 105 17.43 9.31 -28.57
N SER A 106 16.54 8.78 -29.43
CA SER A 106 16.91 8.26 -30.74
C SER A 106 17.19 9.33 -31.79
N ARG A 107 17.00 10.63 -31.52
CA ARG A 107 17.24 11.74 -32.42
C ARG A 107 18.76 11.99 -32.56
N GLN A 108 19.22 12.34 -33.75
CA GLN A 108 20.65 12.49 -34.02
C GLN A 108 21.34 13.61 -33.21
N ARG A 109 20.59 14.62 -32.82
CA ARG A 109 21.05 15.72 -31.97
C ARG A 109 19.89 16.13 -31.07
N LEU A 110 20.14 16.24 -29.77
CA LEU A 110 19.14 16.74 -28.81
C LEU A 110 19.17 18.29 -28.83
N THR A 111 18.02 18.87 -29.12
CA THR A 111 17.72 20.30 -29.03
C THR A 111 17.20 20.68 -27.64
N GLU A 112 17.00 21.97 -27.35
CA GLU A 112 16.37 22.38 -26.10
C GLU A 112 14.91 21.84 -25.99
N ASP A 113 14.18 21.85 -27.11
CA ASP A 113 12.81 21.28 -27.13
C ASP A 113 12.81 19.77 -26.77
N ASP A 114 13.84 19.02 -27.18
CA ASP A 114 13.98 17.60 -26.83
C ASP A 114 14.24 17.41 -25.34
N TRP A 115 15.01 18.30 -24.73
CA TRP A 115 15.23 18.26 -23.27
C TRP A 115 13.96 18.60 -22.49
N GLU A 116 13.16 19.56 -22.95
CA GLU A 116 11.85 19.87 -22.38
C GLU A 116 10.89 18.68 -22.53
N GLU A 117 10.94 17.94 -23.65
CA GLU A 117 10.13 16.74 -23.86
C GLU A 117 10.52 15.59 -22.90
N ILE A 118 11.84 15.40 -22.66
CA ILE A 118 12.35 14.44 -21.66
C ILE A 118 11.86 14.82 -20.26
N GLU A 119 12.00 16.10 -19.89
CA GLU A 119 11.53 16.62 -18.60
C GLU A 119 10.02 16.39 -18.42
N ALA A 120 9.22 16.77 -19.41
CA ALA A 120 7.77 16.58 -19.38
C ALA A 120 7.39 15.10 -19.27
N THR A 121 8.12 14.20 -19.92
CA THR A 121 7.89 12.75 -19.86
C THR A 121 8.18 12.21 -18.47
N LEU A 122 9.27 12.61 -17.83
CA LEU A 122 9.63 12.21 -16.46
C LEU A 122 8.63 12.76 -15.44
N LEU A 123 8.21 14.02 -15.57
CA LEU A 123 7.18 14.61 -14.72
C LEU A 123 5.83 13.90 -14.89
N GLY A 124 5.46 13.59 -16.13
CA GLY A 124 4.24 12.83 -16.44
C GLY A 124 4.22 11.41 -15.85
N ALA A 125 5.39 10.84 -15.62
CA ALA A 125 5.57 9.55 -14.95
C ALA A 125 5.65 9.64 -13.41
N ASP A 126 5.36 10.80 -12.83
CA ASP A 126 5.41 11.07 -11.39
C ASP A 126 6.82 10.94 -10.75
N VAL A 127 7.91 11.19 -11.51
CA VAL A 127 9.28 11.22 -10.98
C VAL A 127 9.46 12.33 -9.92
N GLY A 128 8.66 13.39 -10.02
CA GLY A 128 8.76 14.56 -9.15
C GLY A 128 9.72 15.61 -9.70
N VAL A 129 9.49 16.88 -9.36
CA VAL A 129 10.21 18.02 -9.99
C VAL A 129 11.70 17.97 -9.66
N LEU A 130 12.07 17.81 -8.39
CA LEU A 130 13.48 17.84 -7.97
C LEU A 130 14.30 16.75 -8.65
N ALA A 131 13.82 15.50 -8.60
CA ALA A 131 14.53 14.39 -9.21
C ALA A 131 14.59 14.51 -10.73
N THR A 132 13.53 14.99 -11.39
CA THR A 132 13.51 15.24 -12.84
C THR A 132 14.57 16.25 -13.23
N THR A 133 14.64 17.40 -12.55
CA THR A 133 15.65 18.43 -12.83
C THR A 133 17.07 17.88 -12.67
N GLU A 134 17.34 17.16 -11.57
CA GLU A 134 18.66 16.56 -11.34
C GLU A 134 19.04 15.54 -12.43
N ILE A 135 18.12 14.65 -12.81
CA ILE A 135 18.36 13.65 -13.87
C ILE A 135 18.66 14.33 -15.19
N VAL A 136 17.85 15.29 -15.59
CA VAL A 136 18.01 16.01 -16.86
C VAL A 136 19.32 16.81 -16.90
N ASP A 137 19.67 17.54 -15.84
CA ASP A 137 20.90 18.31 -15.77
C ASP A 137 22.17 17.44 -15.84
N ARG A 138 22.15 16.29 -15.15
CA ARG A 138 23.26 15.33 -15.22
C ARG A 138 23.36 14.69 -16.60
N LEU A 139 22.24 14.28 -17.17
CA LEU A 139 22.21 13.70 -18.52
C LEU A 139 22.72 14.70 -19.56
N ARG A 140 22.29 15.97 -19.51
CA ARG A 140 22.81 17.07 -20.36
C ARG A 140 24.32 17.24 -20.20
N THR A 141 24.82 17.25 -18.99
CA THR A 141 26.24 17.42 -18.70
C THR A 141 27.05 16.26 -19.25
N ARG A 142 26.64 15.03 -19.04
CA ARG A 142 27.32 13.84 -19.57
C ARG A 142 27.31 13.81 -21.11
N THR A 143 26.17 14.12 -21.72
CA THR A 143 26.02 14.18 -23.18
C THR A 143 26.95 15.23 -23.81
N ARG A 144 27.13 16.38 -23.16
CA ARG A 144 28.08 17.40 -23.62
C ARG A 144 29.55 16.94 -23.55
N VAL A 145 29.91 16.19 -22.51
CA VAL A 145 31.26 15.65 -22.30
C VAL A 145 31.59 14.56 -23.32
N LEU A 146 30.63 13.71 -23.65
CA LEU A 146 30.81 12.60 -24.60
C LEU A 146 30.79 13.08 -26.08
N GLY A 147 30.21 14.23 -26.35
CA GLY A 147 30.01 14.74 -27.71
C GLY A 147 28.79 14.10 -28.38
N ALA A 148 28.94 13.67 -29.65
CA ALA A 148 27.86 12.99 -30.38
C ALA A 148 27.72 11.55 -29.86
N ALA A 149 26.81 11.31 -28.92
CA ALA A 149 26.47 9.97 -28.41
C ALA A 149 25.44 9.28 -29.30
N SER A 150 25.56 7.96 -29.43
CA SER A 150 24.54 7.14 -30.09
C SER A 150 23.28 7.04 -29.22
N ALA A 151 22.16 6.60 -29.81
CA ALA A 151 20.91 6.37 -29.06
C ALA A 151 21.10 5.34 -27.93
N ASP A 152 21.91 4.31 -28.16
CA ASP A 152 22.18 3.26 -27.15
C ASP A 152 23.00 3.83 -25.99
N GLU A 153 24.03 4.65 -26.27
CA GLU A 153 24.83 5.33 -25.24
C GLU A 153 23.96 6.29 -24.42
N LEU A 154 23.05 7.04 -25.05
CA LEU A 154 22.11 7.92 -24.33
C LEU A 154 21.13 7.14 -23.46
N ARG A 155 20.68 5.99 -23.93
CA ARG A 155 19.84 5.07 -23.14
C ARG A 155 20.59 4.54 -21.91
N GLU A 156 21.84 4.11 -22.08
CA GLU A 156 22.67 3.66 -20.96
C GLU A 156 22.92 4.77 -19.94
N LEU A 157 23.20 6.01 -20.43
CA LEU A 157 23.37 7.16 -19.55
C LEU A 157 22.09 7.47 -18.78
N LEU A 158 20.93 7.49 -19.44
CA LEU A 158 19.65 7.70 -18.76
C LEU A 158 19.40 6.61 -17.73
N GLY A 159 19.66 5.33 -18.06
CA GLY A 159 19.57 4.22 -17.12
C GLY A 159 20.44 4.43 -15.89
N ALA A 160 21.70 4.83 -16.08
CA ALA A 160 22.61 5.13 -14.99
C ALA A 160 22.12 6.29 -14.10
N GLU A 161 21.54 7.36 -14.69
CA GLU A 161 20.99 8.48 -13.92
C GLU A 161 19.72 8.09 -13.14
N LEU A 162 18.86 7.24 -13.71
CA LEU A 162 17.69 6.70 -13.00
C LEU A 162 18.09 5.80 -11.84
N VAL A 163 19.06 4.89 -12.05
CA VAL A 163 19.61 4.06 -10.97
C VAL A 163 20.22 4.93 -9.86
N HIS A 164 20.99 5.95 -10.25
CA HIS A 164 21.57 6.87 -9.28
C HIS A 164 20.49 7.63 -8.48
N ALA A 165 19.40 8.07 -9.12
CA ALA A 165 18.29 8.74 -8.46
C ALA A 165 17.54 7.83 -7.47
N LEU A 166 17.64 6.51 -7.66
CA LEU A 166 17.11 5.48 -6.77
C LEU A 166 18.06 5.11 -5.62
N GLU A 167 19.23 5.78 -5.50
CA GLU A 167 20.19 5.54 -4.42
C GLU A 167 20.53 4.04 -4.28
N PRO A 168 21.30 3.45 -5.21
CA PRO A 168 21.51 1.99 -5.27
C PRO A 168 22.14 1.40 -4.01
N ASP A 169 22.88 2.20 -3.25
CA ASP A 169 23.54 1.79 -2.00
C ASP A 169 22.65 1.91 -0.76
N ALA A 170 21.37 2.36 -0.92
CA ALA A 170 20.45 2.44 0.20
C ALA A 170 20.14 1.04 0.74
N ASP A 171 20.03 0.93 2.06
CA ASP A 171 19.72 -0.32 2.74
C ASP A 171 18.25 -0.73 2.51
N ARG A 172 18.08 -1.81 1.75
CA ARG A 172 16.77 -2.37 1.36
C ARG A 172 16.48 -3.74 1.97
N GLU A 173 17.42 -4.27 2.72
CA GLU A 173 17.22 -5.54 3.39
C GLU A 173 16.17 -5.40 4.51
N LEU A 174 15.38 -6.44 4.70
CA LEU A 174 14.50 -6.52 5.86
C LEU A 174 15.35 -6.98 7.05
N HIS A 175 15.47 -6.13 8.06
CA HIS A 175 16.16 -6.47 9.30
C HIS A 175 15.25 -7.34 10.16
N LEU A 176 15.52 -8.62 10.19
CA LEU A 176 14.69 -9.62 10.87
C LEU A 176 15.44 -10.26 12.05
N GLU A 177 16.47 -9.59 12.55
CA GLU A 177 17.25 -10.08 13.68
C GLU A 177 16.41 -10.01 14.96
N SER A 178 16.30 -11.15 15.61
CA SER A 178 15.65 -11.28 16.90
C SER A 178 16.62 -10.90 18.01
N ALA A 179 16.20 -10.05 18.94
CA ALA A 179 16.97 -9.72 20.12
C ALA A 179 16.39 -10.41 21.36
N ASP A 180 17.25 -10.95 22.22
CA ASP A 180 16.90 -11.45 23.55
C ASP A 180 15.79 -12.52 23.57
N GLY A 181 15.69 -13.35 22.55
CA GLY A 181 14.67 -14.42 22.46
C GLY A 181 13.25 -13.91 22.13
N HIS A 182 13.11 -12.68 21.72
CA HIS A 182 11.86 -12.12 21.20
C HIS A 182 11.86 -12.16 19.65
N PRO A 183 10.71 -12.41 19.00
CA PRO A 183 10.63 -12.37 17.55
C PRO A 183 10.90 -10.97 17.01
N ALA A 184 11.48 -10.88 15.81
CA ALA A 184 11.53 -9.62 15.06
C ALA A 184 10.12 -9.16 14.73
N VAL A 185 9.80 -7.90 14.99
CA VAL A 185 8.46 -7.34 14.74
C VAL A 185 8.49 -6.50 13.47
N VAL A 186 7.66 -6.88 12.49
CA VAL A 186 7.40 -6.11 11.28
C VAL A 186 6.03 -5.44 11.40
N LEU A 187 6.02 -4.15 11.65
CA LEU A 187 4.80 -3.35 11.77
C LEU A 187 4.43 -2.77 10.39
N VAL A 188 3.23 -3.07 9.90
CA VAL A 188 2.77 -2.62 8.58
C VAL A 188 1.75 -1.50 8.73
N VAL A 189 2.07 -0.31 8.23
CA VAL A 189 1.27 0.91 8.35
C VAL A 189 0.91 1.50 6.98
N GLY A 190 -0.04 2.43 6.93
CA GLY A 190 -0.44 3.12 5.70
C GLY A 190 -1.95 3.40 5.65
N VAL A 191 -2.41 4.11 4.63
CA VAL A 191 -3.82 4.50 4.47
C VAL A 191 -4.74 3.32 4.10
N ASN A 192 -6.04 3.49 4.26
CA ASN A 192 -7.02 2.51 3.77
C ASN A 192 -6.93 2.40 2.24
N GLY A 193 -7.05 1.18 1.72
CA GLY A 193 -6.97 0.89 0.28
C GLY A 193 -5.55 0.76 -0.28
N ALA A 194 -4.51 1.12 0.48
CA ALA A 194 -3.12 0.94 0.05
C ALA A 194 -2.68 -0.54 -0.07
N GLY A 195 -3.45 -1.47 0.47
CA GLY A 195 -3.16 -2.91 0.36
C GLY A 195 -2.43 -3.51 1.56
N LYS A 196 -2.48 -2.90 2.76
CA LYS A 196 -1.76 -3.36 3.96
C LYS A 196 -1.99 -4.84 4.30
N THR A 197 -3.25 -5.23 4.48
CA THR A 197 -3.61 -6.62 4.83
C THR A 197 -3.11 -7.63 3.80
N THR A 198 -3.26 -7.32 2.50
CA THR A 198 -2.71 -8.13 1.40
C THR A 198 -1.19 -8.17 1.44
N THR A 199 -0.56 -7.03 1.75
CA THR A 199 0.90 -6.94 1.88
C THR A 199 1.41 -7.76 3.05
N CYS A 200 0.74 -7.74 4.22
CA CYS A 200 1.08 -8.61 5.35
C CYS A 200 1.06 -10.10 4.95
N GLY A 201 0.00 -10.53 4.24
CA GLY A 201 -0.08 -11.89 3.73
C GLY A 201 1.03 -12.24 2.74
N LYS A 202 1.36 -11.32 1.83
CA LYS A 202 2.45 -11.51 0.86
C LYS A 202 3.84 -11.45 1.51
N ILE A 203 4.05 -10.61 2.54
CA ILE A 203 5.28 -10.59 3.34
C ILE A 203 5.45 -11.94 4.05
N ALA A 204 4.40 -12.47 4.68
CA ALA A 204 4.46 -13.78 5.30
C ALA A 204 4.89 -14.86 4.29
N ARG A 205 4.37 -14.82 3.06
CA ARG A 205 4.78 -15.74 1.99
C ARG A 205 6.23 -15.55 1.54
N VAL A 206 6.73 -14.31 1.48
CA VAL A 206 8.14 -14.01 1.22
C VAL A 206 9.00 -14.65 2.31
N LEU A 207 8.69 -14.39 3.57
CA LEU A 207 9.45 -14.86 4.72
C LEU A 207 9.45 -16.39 4.84
N ILE A 208 8.30 -17.04 4.64
CA ILE A 208 8.19 -18.51 4.62
C ILE A 208 9.01 -19.11 3.46
N GLY A 209 8.95 -18.49 2.27
CA GLY A 209 9.74 -18.91 1.11
C GLY A 209 11.25 -18.78 1.35
N ASP A 210 11.67 -17.81 2.17
CA ASP A 210 13.08 -17.61 2.57
C ASP A 210 13.47 -18.44 3.80
N GLY A 211 12.55 -19.25 4.34
CA GLY A 211 12.82 -20.23 5.41
C GLY A 211 12.58 -19.73 6.83
N HIS A 212 11.97 -18.54 6.99
CA HIS A 212 11.64 -18.00 8.31
C HIS A 212 10.33 -18.56 8.86
N SER A 213 10.28 -18.74 10.18
CA SER A 213 9.04 -19.03 10.91
C SER A 213 8.29 -17.73 11.24
N VAL A 214 6.99 -17.68 10.91
CA VAL A 214 6.20 -16.44 10.95
C VAL A 214 4.93 -16.62 11.76
N LEU A 215 4.49 -15.54 12.43
CA LEU A 215 3.17 -15.40 13.03
C LEU A 215 2.55 -14.07 12.58
N LEU A 216 1.23 -14.04 12.35
CA LEU A 216 0.50 -12.84 11.94
C LEU A 216 -0.30 -12.25 13.11
N GLY A 217 -0.30 -10.92 13.23
CA GLY A 217 -1.12 -10.16 14.17
C GLY A 217 -2.14 -9.29 13.45
N ALA A 218 -3.45 -9.56 13.61
CA ALA A 218 -4.54 -8.80 12.99
C ALA A 218 -4.95 -7.63 13.88
N ALA A 219 -4.17 -6.54 13.89
CA ALA A 219 -4.44 -5.36 14.69
C ALA A 219 -5.35 -4.32 13.99
N ASP A 220 -5.85 -4.57 12.78
CA ASP A 220 -7.00 -3.83 12.21
C ASP A 220 -8.31 -4.38 12.80
N THR A 221 -8.56 -4.11 14.08
CA THR A 221 -9.70 -4.63 14.84
C THR A 221 -11.03 -4.01 14.43
N PHE A 222 -11.02 -2.94 13.67
CA PHE A 222 -12.23 -2.24 13.22
C PHE A 222 -12.88 -2.85 11.98
N ARG A 223 -12.13 -3.69 11.26
CA ARG A 223 -12.57 -4.29 10.01
C ARG A 223 -12.53 -5.81 10.12
N ALA A 224 -13.66 -6.40 10.49
CA ALA A 224 -13.80 -7.86 10.59
C ALA A 224 -13.31 -8.57 9.31
N ALA A 225 -13.68 -8.05 8.14
CA ALA A 225 -13.23 -8.59 6.86
C ALA A 225 -11.69 -8.52 6.65
N ALA A 226 -10.98 -7.55 7.24
CA ALA A 226 -9.52 -7.51 7.18
C ALA A 226 -8.90 -8.63 8.03
N THR A 227 -9.43 -8.85 9.22
CA THR A 227 -9.01 -9.94 10.09
C THR A 227 -9.25 -11.32 9.44
N GLU A 228 -10.40 -11.53 8.82
CA GLU A 228 -10.72 -12.77 8.09
C GLU A 228 -9.79 -12.94 6.88
N GLN A 229 -9.55 -11.87 6.13
CA GLN A 229 -8.63 -11.88 5.00
C GLN A 229 -7.20 -12.26 5.43
N LEU A 230 -6.68 -11.66 6.50
CA LEU A 230 -5.35 -11.97 7.00
C LEU A 230 -5.27 -13.41 7.51
N THR A 231 -6.31 -13.90 8.16
CA THR A 231 -6.41 -15.29 8.61
C THR A 231 -6.33 -16.25 7.42
N THR A 232 -7.09 -15.98 6.36
CA THR A 232 -7.05 -16.78 5.13
C THR A 232 -5.65 -16.78 4.48
N TRP A 233 -4.95 -15.64 4.48
CA TRP A 233 -3.56 -15.59 4.01
C TRP A 233 -2.64 -16.48 4.84
N GLY A 234 -2.79 -16.46 6.16
CA GLY A 234 -2.00 -17.29 7.06
C GLY A 234 -2.28 -18.79 6.87
N GLU A 235 -3.55 -19.17 6.84
CA GLU A 235 -3.97 -20.57 6.67
C GLU A 235 -3.41 -21.21 5.40
N ARG A 236 -3.35 -20.47 4.29
CA ARG A 236 -2.80 -20.96 3.02
C ARG A 236 -1.35 -21.39 3.11
N VAL A 237 -0.56 -20.78 3.97
CA VAL A 237 0.87 -21.09 4.14
C VAL A 237 1.19 -21.72 5.51
N GLY A 238 0.16 -22.13 6.25
CA GLY A 238 0.33 -22.77 7.55
C GLY A 238 0.77 -21.83 8.68
N VAL A 239 0.54 -20.53 8.53
CA VAL A 239 0.90 -19.48 9.49
C VAL A 239 -0.32 -19.15 10.38
N ARG A 240 -0.09 -19.15 11.69
CA ARG A 240 -1.11 -18.76 12.66
C ARG A 240 -1.33 -17.25 12.65
N THR A 241 -2.61 -16.85 12.75
CA THR A 241 -3.02 -15.45 12.91
C THR A 241 -3.60 -15.20 14.29
N VAL A 242 -3.01 -14.29 15.06
CA VAL A 242 -3.56 -13.78 16.33
C VAL A 242 -4.54 -12.66 16.03
N ARG A 243 -5.73 -12.78 16.59
CA ARG A 243 -6.84 -11.82 16.42
C ARG A 243 -7.48 -11.48 17.76
N GLY A 244 -8.03 -10.28 17.86
CA GLY A 244 -8.83 -9.84 18.98
C GLY A 244 -10.32 -9.78 18.66
N PRO A 245 -11.17 -9.39 19.64
CA PRO A 245 -12.56 -9.10 19.39
C PRO A 245 -12.72 -7.89 18.46
N GLU A 246 -13.80 -7.86 17.69
CA GLU A 246 -14.13 -6.71 16.83
C GLU A 246 -14.25 -5.43 17.68
N GLY A 247 -13.63 -4.34 17.23
CA GLY A 247 -13.56 -3.07 17.95
C GLY A 247 -12.67 -3.11 19.21
N GLY A 248 -11.95 -4.21 19.45
CA GLY A 248 -11.00 -4.33 20.56
C GLY A 248 -9.78 -3.39 20.38
N ASP A 249 -8.95 -3.29 21.42
CA ASP A 249 -7.74 -2.44 21.40
C ASP A 249 -6.66 -3.05 20.46
N PRO A 250 -6.29 -2.35 19.35
CA PRO A 250 -5.27 -2.83 18.42
C PRO A 250 -3.91 -3.09 19.08
N ALA A 251 -3.53 -2.27 20.05
CA ALA A 251 -2.26 -2.43 20.76
C ALA A 251 -2.23 -3.72 21.61
N SER A 252 -3.39 -4.13 22.14
CA SER A 252 -3.53 -5.40 22.87
C SER A 252 -3.35 -6.59 21.95
N VAL A 253 -3.89 -6.52 20.71
CA VAL A 253 -3.74 -7.59 19.71
C VAL A 253 -2.28 -7.70 19.26
N ALA A 254 -1.63 -6.57 18.97
CA ALA A 254 -0.22 -6.54 18.60
C ALA A 254 0.68 -7.11 19.72
N PHE A 255 0.42 -6.73 20.95
CA PHE A 255 1.14 -7.27 22.12
C PHE A 255 0.96 -8.79 22.26
N GLU A 256 -0.28 -9.28 22.15
CA GLU A 256 -0.57 -10.71 22.26
C GLU A 256 0.08 -11.50 21.10
N ALA A 257 0.14 -10.93 19.90
CA ALA A 257 0.83 -11.54 18.77
C ALA A 257 2.33 -11.73 19.05
N VAL A 258 3.01 -10.71 19.56
CA VAL A 258 4.45 -10.81 19.91
C VAL A 258 4.66 -11.80 21.07
N LYS A 259 3.80 -11.78 22.08
CA LYS A 259 3.86 -12.73 23.19
C LYS A 259 3.71 -14.17 22.70
N GLN A 260 2.68 -14.48 21.91
CA GLN A 260 2.46 -15.81 21.37
C GLN A 260 3.56 -16.22 20.37
N GLY A 261 4.13 -15.26 19.64
CA GLY A 261 5.29 -15.47 18.77
C GLY A 261 6.50 -15.94 19.56
N ALA A 262 6.80 -15.24 20.67
CA ALA A 262 7.89 -15.63 21.57
C ALA A 262 7.65 -17.01 22.23
N GLU A 263 6.43 -17.28 22.73
CA GLU A 263 6.05 -18.56 23.30
C GLU A 263 6.15 -19.73 22.29
N ALA A 264 5.84 -19.46 21.02
CA ALA A 264 5.96 -20.45 19.94
C ALA A 264 7.36 -20.54 19.32
N GLY A 265 8.29 -19.65 19.69
CA GLY A 265 9.65 -19.62 19.18
C GLY A 265 9.74 -19.25 17.69
N VAL A 266 8.77 -18.43 17.17
CA VAL A 266 8.84 -17.95 15.78
C VAL A 266 9.87 -16.82 15.66
N GLU A 267 10.48 -16.71 14.49
CA GLU A 267 11.51 -15.69 14.23
C GLU A 267 10.89 -14.31 13.95
N VAL A 268 9.72 -14.27 13.29
CA VAL A 268 9.10 -13.00 12.83
C VAL A 268 7.63 -12.93 13.18
N VAL A 269 7.19 -11.75 13.65
CA VAL A 269 5.77 -11.40 13.83
C VAL A 269 5.42 -10.23 12.91
N VAL A 270 4.50 -10.44 11.96
CA VAL A 270 4.01 -9.39 11.05
C VAL A 270 2.68 -8.87 11.56
N VAL A 271 2.58 -7.56 11.81
CA VAL A 271 1.40 -6.91 12.40
C VAL A 271 0.70 -6.02 11.37
N ASP A 272 -0.54 -6.38 11.00
CA ASP A 272 -1.43 -5.54 10.17
C ASP A 272 -2.15 -4.49 11.01
N THR A 273 -2.20 -3.24 10.55
CA THR A 273 -2.83 -2.13 11.29
C THR A 273 -3.97 -1.47 10.51
N ALA A 274 -4.82 -0.73 11.22
CA ALA A 274 -5.82 0.12 10.61
C ALA A 274 -5.19 1.24 9.76
N GLY A 275 -5.97 1.86 8.86
CA GLY A 275 -5.47 2.92 7.96
C GLY A 275 -6.44 4.09 7.79
N ARG A 276 -7.19 4.47 8.83
CA ARG A 276 -8.28 5.46 8.77
C ARG A 276 -7.77 6.90 8.81
N LEU A 277 -7.14 7.37 7.74
CA LEU A 277 -6.54 8.71 7.68
C LEU A 277 -7.55 9.87 7.80
N HIS A 278 -8.85 9.65 7.55
CA HIS A 278 -9.88 10.67 7.74
C HIS A 278 -10.10 11.08 9.22
N THR A 279 -9.67 10.23 10.16
CA THR A 279 -9.53 10.55 11.59
C THR A 279 -8.04 10.65 11.95
N LYS A 280 -7.32 11.56 11.27
CA LYS A 280 -5.84 11.65 11.30
C LYS A 280 -5.27 11.55 12.72
N ALA A 281 -5.77 12.36 13.66
CA ALA A 281 -5.28 12.37 15.04
C ALA A 281 -5.49 11.00 15.72
N GLY A 282 -6.69 10.40 15.60
CA GLY A 282 -6.99 9.12 16.22
C GLY A 282 -6.13 7.96 15.69
N LEU A 283 -5.89 7.92 14.36
CA LEU A 283 -5.02 6.92 13.76
C LEU A 283 -3.56 7.07 14.23
N MET A 284 -3.05 8.30 14.28
CA MET A 284 -1.67 8.56 14.71
C MET A 284 -1.47 8.23 16.19
N ASP A 285 -2.43 8.57 17.04
CA ASP A 285 -2.42 8.19 18.47
C ASP A 285 -2.44 6.66 18.64
N GLU A 286 -3.24 5.96 17.83
CA GLU A 286 -3.33 4.49 17.83
C GLU A 286 -2.01 3.85 17.41
N LEU A 287 -1.43 4.28 16.28
CA LEU A 287 -0.15 3.75 15.79
C LEU A 287 0.98 4.03 16.79
N GLY A 288 1.04 5.24 17.35
CA GLY A 288 1.99 5.57 18.40
C GLY A 288 1.80 4.72 19.68
N LYS A 289 0.56 4.34 20.01
CA LYS A 289 0.27 3.43 21.11
C LYS A 289 0.75 2.01 20.80
N ILE A 290 0.44 1.49 19.61
CA ILE A 290 0.91 0.17 19.16
C ILE A 290 2.42 0.10 19.26
N LYS A 291 3.15 1.06 18.66
CA LYS A 291 4.60 1.12 18.67
C LYS A 291 5.15 1.08 20.10
N ARG A 292 4.69 1.99 20.97
CA ARG A 292 5.13 2.03 22.38
C ARG A 292 4.86 0.74 23.15
N VAL A 293 3.79 0.02 22.81
CA VAL A 293 3.48 -1.26 23.46
C VAL A 293 4.40 -2.37 22.95
N LEU A 294 4.71 -2.39 21.66
CA LEU A 294 5.64 -3.35 21.07
C LEU A 294 7.05 -3.14 21.58
N GLU A 295 7.53 -1.90 21.66
CA GLU A 295 8.87 -1.53 22.16
C GLU A 295 9.12 -1.96 23.62
N LYS A 296 8.08 -2.16 24.41
CA LYS A 296 8.22 -2.74 25.77
C LYS A 296 8.62 -4.21 25.77
N ARG A 297 8.45 -4.92 24.66
CA ARG A 297 8.77 -6.34 24.49
C ARG A 297 9.98 -6.61 23.60
N GLY A 298 10.56 -5.57 23.04
CA GLY A 298 11.69 -5.61 22.12
C GLY A 298 11.57 -4.49 21.10
N ALA A 299 12.63 -4.22 20.37
CA ALA A 299 12.58 -3.23 19.31
C ALA A 299 11.65 -3.70 18.18
N VAL A 300 10.88 -2.75 17.61
CA VAL A 300 10.23 -2.97 16.32
C VAL A 300 11.34 -3.03 15.27
N ALA A 301 11.56 -4.19 14.68
CA ALA A 301 12.66 -4.42 13.75
C ALA A 301 12.44 -3.66 12.43
N GLU A 302 11.19 -3.69 11.93
CA GLU A 302 10.79 -2.98 10.72
C GLU A 302 9.44 -2.29 10.91
N THR A 303 9.34 -1.04 10.47
CA THR A 303 8.07 -0.34 10.27
C THR A 303 7.91 -0.04 8.79
N LEU A 304 7.07 -0.81 8.11
CA LEU A 304 6.88 -0.72 6.67
C LEU A 304 5.66 0.12 6.31
N LEU A 305 5.88 1.22 5.58
CA LEU A 305 4.82 2.07 5.07
C LEU A 305 4.35 1.55 3.71
N VAL A 306 3.09 1.12 3.64
CA VAL A 306 2.46 0.66 2.39
C VAL A 306 1.83 1.83 1.67
N LEU A 307 2.25 2.06 0.43
CA LEU A 307 1.76 3.10 -0.47
C LEU A 307 1.20 2.48 -1.76
N ASP A 308 0.11 3.03 -2.24
CA ASP A 308 -0.49 2.68 -3.53
C ASP A 308 0.15 3.53 -4.63
N ALA A 309 0.89 2.91 -5.55
CA ALA A 309 1.56 3.61 -6.66
C ALA A 309 0.60 4.38 -7.57
N THR A 310 -0.67 3.94 -7.66
CA THR A 310 -1.68 4.60 -8.50
C THR A 310 -2.11 5.98 -7.97
N THR A 311 -1.82 6.28 -6.70
CA THR A 311 -2.13 7.59 -6.09
C THR A 311 -1.16 8.69 -6.49
N GLY A 312 -0.01 8.34 -7.07
CA GLY A 312 1.02 9.28 -7.50
C GLY A 312 1.48 10.21 -6.38
N GLN A 313 1.74 11.48 -6.69
CA GLN A 313 2.23 12.48 -5.74
C GLN A 313 1.34 12.66 -4.49
N ASN A 314 0.04 12.40 -4.59
CA ASN A 314 -0.85 12.45 -3.42
C ASN A 314 -0.47 11.39 -2.35
N GLY A 315 0.03 10.23 -2.78
CA GLY A 315 0.54 9.20 -1.89
C GLY A 315 1.74 9.67 -1.06
N VAL A 316 2.65 10.44 -1.66
CA VAL A 316 3.82 11.00 -0.98
C VAL A 316 3.41 11.99 0.12
N VAL A 317 2.44 12.86 -0.18
CA VAL A 317 1.91 13.81 0.82
C VAL A 317 1.28 13.08 2.00
N GLN A 318 0.53 12.00 1.74
CA GLN A 318 -0.04 11.15 2.80
C GLN A 318 1.04 10.45 3.61
N ALA A 319 2.09 9.98 2.96
CA ALA A 319 3.20 9.27 3.60
C ALA A 319 3.93 10.10 4.66
N ARG A 320 4.15 11.39 4.42
CA ARG A 320 4.80 12.30 5.38
C ARG A 320 4.13 12.33 6.75
N VAL A 321 2.82 12.13 6.80
CA VAL A 321 2.08 12.11 8.07
C VAL A 321 2.48 10.93 8.96
N PHE A 322 2.78 9.79 8.34
CA PHE A 322 3.21 8.60 9.08
C PHE A 322 4.63 8.74 9.60
N THR A 323 5.53 9.37 8.84
CA THR A 323 6.93 9.58 9.26
C THR A 323 7.06 10.48 10.49
N GLU A 324 6.06 11.33 10.77
CA GLU A 324 6.03 12.20 11.96
C GLU A 324 5.71 11.43 13.27
N VAL A 325 5.13 10.21 13.16
CA VAL A 325 4.57 9.51 14.33
C VAL A 325 5.27 8.18 14.60
N VAL A 326 5.63 7.48 13.53
CA VAL A 326 6.33 6.19 13.62
C VAL A 326 7.59 6.26 12.78
N ASP A 327 8.69 5.68 13.29
CA ASP A 327 9.95 5.62 12.55
C ASP A 327 9.79 4.59 11.42
N ILE A 328 9.57 5.08 10.20
CA ILE A 328 9.45 4.24 9.02
C ILE A 328 10.85 3.79 8.59
N SER A 329 11.08 2.48 8.54
CA SER A 329 12.35 1.89 8.12
C SER A 329 12.38 1.56 6.62
N GLY A 330 11.21 1.41 5.99
CA GLY A 330 11.12 1.07 4.57
C GLY A 330 9.73 1.28 4.00
N ILE A 331 9.69 1.38 2.67
CA ILE A 331 8.44 1.56 1.92
C ILE A 331 8.11 0.30 1.14
N VAL A 332 6.83 -0.06 1.13
CA VAL A 332 6.28 -1.08 0.23
C VAL A 332 5.38 -0.38 -0.77
N LEU A 333 5.77 -0.38 -2.04
CA LEU A 333 4.96 0.18 -3.11
C LEU A 333 4.09 -0.89 -3.75
N THR A 334 2.77 -0.73 -3.68
CA THR A 334 1.80 -1.68 -4.25
C THR A 334 1.23 -1.20 -5.57
N LYS A 335 0.62 -2.11 -6.34
CA LYS A 335 -0.13 -1.83 -7.57
C LYS A 335 0.68 -1.14 -8.68
N LEU A 336 1.98 -1.40 -8.72
CA LEU A 336 2.87 -0.82 -9.73
C LEU A 336 2.57 -1.32 -11.14
N ASP A 337 1.97 -2.50 -11.26
CA ASP A 337 1.46 -3.08 -12.49
C ASP A 337 0.21 -2.38 -13.04
N GLY A 338 -0.51 -1.66 -12.19
CA GLY A 338 -1.74 -0.91 -12.55
C GLY A 338 -1.51 0.54 -12.99
N THR A 339 -0.26 1.01 -13.07
CA THR A 339 0.05 2.39 -13.44
C THR A 339 1.19 2.49 -14.43
N ALA A 340 1.13 3.46 -15.33
CA ALA A 340 2.25 3.85 -16.19
C ALA A 340 3.21 4.86 -15.53
N LYS A 341 3.01 5.16 -14.24
CA LYS A 341 3.71 6.20 -13.48
C LYS A 341 4.77 5.60 -12.54
N GLY A 342 5.65 4.77 -13.08
CA GLY A 342 6.72 4.12 -12.32
C GLY A 342 7.71 5.06 -11.65
N GLY A 343 7.81 6.29 -12.12
CA GLY A 343 8.64 7.33 -11.52
C GLY A 343 8.30 7.66 -10.06
N ILE A 344 7.09 7.31 -9.62
CA ILE A 344 6.69 7.47 -8.21
C ILE A 344 7.64 6.77 -7.23
N VAL A 345 8.33 5.71 -7.64
CA VAL A 345 9.35 5.04 -6.82
C VAL A 345 10.48 6.02 -6.46
N ILE A 346 10.94 6.80 -7.45
CA ILE A 346 11.99 7.81 -7.28
C ILE A 346 11.47 8.96 -6.39
N ALA A 347 10.27 9.48 -6.71
CA ALA A 347 9.67 10.58 -5.96
C ALA A 347 9.50 10.26 -4.48
N VAL A 348 8.92 9.10 -4.17
CA VAL A 348 8.67 8.65 -2.79
C VAL A 348 9.99 8.55 -2.01
N GLN A 349 11.00 7.93 -2.58
CA GLN A 349 12.29 7.75 -1.90
C GLN A 349 13.00 9.08 -1.68
N ARG A 350 13.05 9.94 -2.71
CA ARG A 350 13.72 11.26 -2.63
C ARG A 350 13.01 12.23 -1.69
N GLU A 351 11.69 12.22 -1.65
CA GLU A 351 10.93 13.15 -0.81
C GLU A 351 10.85 12.74 0.66
N LEU A 352 10.88 11.45 0.95
CA LEU A 352 10.78 10.93 2.31
C LEU A 352 12.15 10.58 2.91
N GLY A 353 13.18 10.38 2.09
CA GLY A 353 14.49 9.90 2.53
C GLY A 353 14.45 8.46 3.06
N ILE A 354 13.47 7.66 2.63
CA ILE A 354 13.24 6.29 3.11
C ILE A 354 13.32 5.34 1.92
N PRO A 355 14.09 4.23 2.01
CA PRO A 355 14.25 3.31 0.89
C PRO A 355 12.96 2.54 0.59
N VAL A 356 12.68 2.34 -0.69
CA VAL A 356 11.70 1.34 -1.12
C VAL A 356 12.34 -0.02 -0.97
N LYS A 357 11.79 -0.87 -0.08
CA LYS A 357 12.29 -2.22 0.21
C LYS A 357 11.57 -3.29 -0.61
N LEU A 358 10.27 -3.14 -0.80
CA LEU A 358 9.43 -4.12 -1.49
C LEU A 358 8.53 -3.45 -2.52
N ILE A 359 8.24 -4.17 -3.63
CA ILE A 359 7.28 -3.74 -4.64
C ILE A 359 6.26 -4.83 -4.96
N GLY A 360 4.99 -4.42 -5.08
CA GLY A 360 3.87 -5.26 -5.52
C GLY A 360 3.59 -5.05 -7.01
N LEU A 361 3.63 -6.14 -7.76
CA LEU A 361 3.54 -6.18 -9.23
C LEU A 361 2.38 -7.07 -9.71
N GLY A 362 1.28 -7.07 -8.98
CA GLY A 362 0.07 -7.81 -9.32
C GLY A 362 -0.74 -8.31 -8.13
N GLU A 363 -1.84 -8.98 -8.44
CA GLU A 363 -2.80 -9.51 -7.46
C GLU A 363 -2.49 -10.95 -6.99
N GLY A 364 -1.57 -11.64 -7.65
CA GLY A 364 -1.18 -13.01 -7.27
C GLY A 364 -0.48 -13.07 -5.91
N PRO A 365 -0.52 -14.23 -5.25
CA PRO A 365 0.03 -14.40 -3.91
C PRO A 365 1.54 -14.15 -3.83
N ASP A 366 2.28 -14.40 -4.90
CA ASP A 366 3.73 -14.24 -4.97
C ASP A 366 4.17 -12.99 -5.76
N ASP A 367 3.23 -12.07 -6.02
CA ASP A 367 3.47 -10.82 -6.76
C ASP A 367 4.00 -9.68 -5.86
N LEU A 368 4.80 -10.02 -4.86
CA LEU A 368 5.58 -9.09 -4.02
C LEU A 368 7.06 -9.51 -4.12
N ALA A 369 7.92 -8.56 -4.44
CA ALA A 369 9.36 -8.81 -4.58
C ALA A 369 10.19 -7.78 -3.81
N PRO A 370 11.40 -8.14 -3.34
CA PRO A 370 12.42 -7.18 -2.94
C PRO A 370 12.71 -6.23 -4.10
N PHE A 371 12.87 -4.94 -3.77
CA PHE A 371 13.14 -3.92 -4.78
C PHE A 371 14.62 -3.93 -5.17
N ASP A 372 14.88 -4.00 -6.48
CA ASP A 372 16.21 -3.87 -7.06
C ASP A 372 16.23 -2.70 -8.07
N PRO A 373 17.02 -1.62 -7.82
CA PRO A 373 17.05 -0.43 -8.66
C PRO A 373 17.46 -0.70 -10.10
N VAL A 374 18.40 -1.61 -10.33
CA VAL A 374 18.92 -1.93 -11.66
C VAL A 374 17.87 -2.67 -12.48
N THR A 375 17.34 -3.77 -11.92
CA THR A 375 16.28 -4.56 -12.59
C THR A 375 15.03 -3.72 -12.86
N PHE A 376 14.69 -2.82 -11.92
CA PHE A 376 13.57 -1.88 -12.08
C PHE A 376 13.80 -0.92 -13.24
N THR A 377 14.95 -0.27 -13.29
CA THR A 377 15.32 0.70 -14.35
C THR A 377 15.38 0.03 -15.71
N ASP A 378 15.95 -1.16 -15.78
CA ASP A 378 15.98 -1.97 -17.00
C ASP A 378 14.57 -2.29 -17.53
N ALA A 379 13.64 -2.61 -16.61
CA ALA A 379 12.26 -2.88 -16.99
C ALA A 379 11.51 -1.61 -17.43
N LEU A 380 11.87 -0.46 -16.87
CA LEU A 380 11.28 0.84 -17.18
C LEU A 380 11.71 1.34 -18.58
N LEU A 381 12.94 1.03 -18.99
CA LEU A 381 13.53 1.40 -20.28
C LEU A 381 13.43 0.28 -21.35
N ALA A 382 12.71 -0.82 -21.07
CA ALA A 382 12.55 -1.96 -21.99
C ALA A 382 11.55 -1.69 -23.18
#